data_a12d3add31b1ad063c692bcc807e9e61
#
_entry.id   a12d3add31b1ad063c692bcc807e9e61
#
_cell.length_a   1.000
_cell.length_b   1.000
_cell.length_c   1.000
_cell.angle_alpha   90.00
_cell.angle_beta   90.00
_cell.angle_gamma   90.00
#
_symmetry.space_group_name_H-M   'P 1'
#
loop_
_entity.id
_entity.type
_entity.pdbx_description
1 polymer ?
#
loop_
_entity_poly.entity_id
_entity_poly.type
_entity_poly.pdbx_seq_one_letter_code
_entity_poly.pdbx_strand_id
1 'polypeptide(L)'
;MSSEKRGTIGSFALLGMTVAAVFGIKNIINNNAAIGLAAAPSFFFATLLYFVPYTLVTAEFVGLNKDSESGVYAWVKTSMGGRWAFLTAFSYWFVNLFYFASVLPNVIIYASYVFLGANAELSQLWITIIEIVVFAIATWVSTKGAKWIGSISSFGSTAALGLTAVFILLSLAAAFGGVEFATAPTPANMAPDMSNFAATWGFFGTLAWIIQGVGGAESVGVFLNDLKGGVKAFVRTVVIAGLTIGLLYAGASLLVNLFIPEGSVAISTGIFDVFGAVFAHFGIPMEVSTRVIGLILLAATLGSLMMWTSAPIKVFFTEIPKGVFGSKIVELNEHGIPARAAWLQFAIVVPILIIPALGSGNLDDLLMIVTNMTAATALLPPLLILLAYFMLRKNFDAAPRDFRMGSRTFGLVIAAFLLVVFCFVLVCGTVPLDQPLWLTLVYNVGGVVVFLGLAVIWYNRYINRLRETDPKAAESELRPSVLDMME
;
A
#
# COMPACT_ATOMS: atom_id res chain seq x y z
N MET A 1 -8.88 14.69 -30.67
CA MET A 1 -9.24 15.70 -29.62
C MET A 1 -8.46 15.36 -28.35
N SER A 2 -7.26 15.91 -28.10
CA SER A 2 -6.60 15.77 -26.78
C SER A 2 -5.26 16.49 -26.64
N SER A 3 -5.04 17.63 -27.32
CA SER A 3 -3.76 18.36 -27.17
C SER A 3 -3.75 19.44 -26.07
N GLU A 4 -4.84 19.63 -25.31
CA GLU A 4 -4.99 20.78 -24.39
C GLU A 4 -4.88 20.46 -22.89
N LYS A 5 -4.68 19.22 -22.46
CA LYS A 5 -4.62 18.89 -21.02
C LYS A 5 -3.21 18.73 -20.42
N ARG A 6 -2.15 19.05 -21.16
CA ARG A 6 -0.79 18.96 -20.60
C ARG A 6 -0.51 20.11 -19.64
N GLY A 7 -0.19 19.78 -18.39
CA GLY A 7 0.32 20.74 -17.42
C GLY A 7 -0.73 21.42 -16.56
N THR A 8 -1.65 20.66 -15.97
CA THR A 8 -2.65 21.18 -15.01
C THR A 8 -2.12 21.23 -13.57
N ILE A 9 -1.24 20.30 -13.18
CA ILE A 9 -0.74 20.11 -11.82
C ILE A 9 0.63 20.78 -11.65
N GLY A 10 0.80 21.57 -10.57
CA GLY A 10 2.11 22.14 -10.21
C GLY A 10 2.95 21.14 -9.39
N SER A 11 4.30 21.29 -9.40
CA SER A 11 5.21 20.41 -8.64
C SER A 11 4.90 20.36 -7.14
N PHE A 12 4.52 21.48 -6.54
CA PHE A 12 4.16 21.52 -5.11
C PHE A 12 2.87 20.72 -4.83
N ALA A 13 1.86 20.82 -5.71
CA ALA A 13 0.65 20.03 -5.58
C ALA A 13 0.93 18.53 -5.72
N LEU A 14 1.74 18.13 -6.70
CA LEU A 14 2.16 16.73 -6.85
C LEU A 14 2.93 16.24 -5.64
N LEU A 15 3.85 17.05 -5.08
CA LEU A 15 4.57 16.72 -3.85
C LEU A 15 3.60 16.44 -2.70
N GLY A 16 2.65 17.34 -2.46
CA GLY A 16 1.64 17.18 -1.41
C GLY A 16 0.76 15.94 -1.61
N MET A 17 0.30 15.72 -2.85
CA MET A 17 -0.48 14.53 -3.20
C MET A 17 0.32 13.23 -2.97
N THR A 18 1.60 13.22 -3.33
CA THR A 18 2.49 12.08 -3.13
C THR A 18 2.69 11.77 -1.65
N VAL A 19 3.00 12.79 -0.84
CA VAL A 19 3.15 12.62 0.61
C VAL A 19 1.84 12.11 1.24
N ALA A 20 0.71 12.69 0.87
CA ALA A 20 -0.60 12.29 1.39
C ALA A 20 -1.02 10.86 0.97
N ALA A 21 -0.62 10.42 -0.22
CA ALA A 21 -0.93 9.07 -0.72
C ALA A 21 -0.08 7.97 -0.07
N VAL A 22 1.18 8.28 0.26
CA VAL A 22 2.17 7.30 0.71
C VAL A 22 2.34 7.30 2.23
N PHE A 23 2.25 8.48 2.88
CA PHE A 23 2.54 8.59 4.30
C PHE A 23 1.37 8.11 5.18
N GLY A 24 1.63 7.12 6.03
CA GLY A 24 0.67 6.59 7.00
C GLY A 24 1.25 6.58 8.43
N ILE A 25 0.68 7.39 9.32
CA ILE A 25 1.14 7.53 10.72
C ILE A 25 1.22 6.19 11.46
N LYS A 26 0.27 5.28 11.22
CA LYS A 26 0.25 3.97 11.87
C LYS A 26 1.43 3.08 11.47
N ASN A 27 1.97 3.26 10.25
CA ASN A 27 3.15 2.50 9.82
C ASN A 27 4.36 2.76 10.71
N ILE A 28 4.48 3.98 11.28
CA ILE A 28 5.55 4.34 12.23
C ILE A 28 5.46 3.45 13.46
N ILE A 29 4.27 3.36 14.06
CA ILE A 29 4.03 2.59 15.27
C ILE A 29 4.19 1.09 15.03
N ASN A 30 3.56 0.55 13.96
CA ASN A 30 3.63 -0.86 13.64
C ASN A 30 5.08 -1.34 13.43
N ASN A 31 5.87 -0.56 12.66
CA ASN A 31 7.25 -0.94 12.40
C ASN A 31 8.16 -0.73 13.62
N ASN A 32 7.92 0.29 14.45
CA ASN A 32 8.65 0.44 15.71
C ASN A 32 8.31 -0.69 16.69
N ALA A 33 7.04 -1.11 16.77
CA ALA A 33 6.64 -2.26 17.59
C ALA A 33 7.32 -3.57 17.15
N ALA A 34 7.57 -3.72 15.84
CA ALA A 34 8.15 -4.93 15.27
C ALA A 34 9.69 -4.98 15.32
N ILE A 35 10.38 -3.87 15.02
CA ILE A 35 11.84 -3.81 14.88
C ILE A 35 12.47 -2.60 15.60
N GLY A 36 11.76 -1.98 16.52
CA GLY A 36 12.25 -0.89 17.34
C GLY A 36 12.78 0.30 16.54
N LEU A 37 13.88 0.89 17.03
CA LEU A 37 14.54 2.04 16.41
C LEU A 37 15.16 1.70 15.04
N ALA A 38 15.36 0.43 14.69
CA ALA A 38 15.80 0.02 13.34
C ALA A 38 14.79 0.39 12.25
N ALA A 39 13.53 0.65 12.62
CA ALA A 39 12.51 1.16 11.69
C ALA A 39 12.91 2.49 11.03
N ALA A 40 13.57 3.38 11.76
CA ALA A 40 13.95 4.70 11.26
C ALA A 40 14.89 4.64 10.04
N PRO A 41 16.09 4.04 10.11
CA PRO A 41 16.94 3.89 8.94
C PRO A 41 16.29 3.02 7.86
N SER A 42 15.51 2.00 8.22
CA SER A 42 14.84 1.14 7.25
C SER A 42 13.85 1.91 6.38
N PHE A 43 13.04 2.79 6.94
CA PHE A 43 12.15 3.68 6.18
C PHE A 43 12.93 4.63 5.27
N PHE A 44 14.00 5.25 5.78
CA PHE A 44 14.80 6.16 4.99
C PHE A 44 15.40 5.47 3.76
N PHE A 45 16.04 4.32 3.96
CA PHE A 45 16.64 3.57 2.85
C PHE A 45 15.59 2.98 1.91
N ALA A 46 14.47 2.45 2.42
CA ALA A 46 13.40 1.94 1.57
C ALA A 46 12.83 3.04 0.67
N THR A 47 12.67 4.25 1.19
CA THR A 47 12.17 5.37 0.39
C THR A 47 13.13 5.75 -0.73
N LEU A 48 14.42 5.77 -0.47
CA LEU A 48 15.43 6.12 -1.47
C LEU A 48 15.72 4.98 -2.47
N LEU A 49 15.81 3.75 -1.97
CA LEU A 49 16.26 2.61 -2.78
C LEU A 49 15.10 1.86 -3.47
N TYR A 50 13.87 2.04 -2.99
CA TYR A 50 12.68 1.43 -3.59
C TYR A 50 11.71 2.48 -4.13
N PHE A 51 11.13 3.33 -3.27
CA PHE A 51 10.06 4.25 -3.68
C PHE A 51 10.47 5.12 -4.87
N VAL A 52 11.63 5.80 -4.80
CA VAL A 52 12.09 6.68 -5.87
C VAL A 52 12.34 5.92 -7.17
N PRO A 53 13.17 4.86 -7.23
CA PRO A 53 13.38 4.11 -8.46
C PRO A 53 12.09 3.48 -9.01
N TYR A 54 11.23 2.95 -8.16
CA TYR A 54 9.97 2.34 -8.58
C TYR A 54 9.00 3.35 -9.18
N THR A 55 8.92 4.57 -8.62
CA THR A 55 8.13 5.66 -9.23
C THR A 55 8.67 6.05 -10.60
N LEU A 56 9.99 6.02 -10.79
CA LEU A 56 10.61 6.28 -12.11
C LEU A 56 10.33 5.14 -13.11
N VAL A 57 10.29 3.90 -12.65
CA VAL A 57 9.84 2.75 -13.47
C VAL A 57 8.41 2.94 -13.94
N THR A 58 7.50 3.29 -13.04
CA THR A 58 6.10 3.53 -13.42
C THR A 58 5.95 4.72 -14.36
N ALA A 59 6.70 5.80 -14.15
CA ALA A 59 6.74 6.95 -15.05
C ALA A 59 7.23 6.59 -16.46
N GLU A 60 8.19 5.67 -16.58
CA GLU A 60 8.65 5.18 -17.89
C GLU A 60 7.55 4.41 -18.62
N PHE A 61 6.77 3.59 -17.94
CA PHE A 61 5.59 2.92 -18.51
C PHE A 61 4.49 3.91 -18.91
N VAL A 62 4.25 4.94 -18.11
CA VAL A 62 3.28 6.00 -18.45
C VAL A 62 3.72 6.74 -19.73
N GLY A 63 5.02 7.01 -19.86
CA GLY A 63 5.59 7.63 -21.05
C GLY A 63 5.45 6.78 -22.33
N LEU A 64 5.34 5.45 -22.20
CA LEU A 64 5.06 4.52 -23.30
C LEU A 64 3.57 4.44 -23.65
N ASN A 65 2.69 4.51 -22.66
CA ASN A 65 1.26 4.23 -22.77
C ASN A 65 0.41 5.51 -22.68
N LYS A 66 0.77 6.56 -23.43
CA LYS A 66 0.16 7.91 -23.34
C LYS A 66 -1.34 7.96 -23.58
N ASP A 67 -1.86 7.08 -24.42
CA ASP A 67 -3.25 7.03 -24.83
C ASP A 67 -4.10 6.05 -23.99
N SER A 68 -3.47 5.38 -23.02
CA SER A 68 -4.13 4.43 -22.12
C SER A 68 -4.60 5.16 -20.86
N GLU A 69 -5.90 5.06 -20.54
CA GLU A 69 -6.43 5.50 -19.25
C GLU A 69 -6.05 4.54 -18.13
N SER A 70 -5.49 3.38 -18.48
CA SER A 70 -5.17 2.31 -17.55
C SER A 70 -3.73 2.36 -17.10
N GLY A 71 -3.50 2.00 -15.84
CA GLY A 71 -2.16 1.93 -15.25
C GLY A 71 -1.54 0.53 -15.42
N VAL A 72 -1.76 -0.30 -14.43
CA VAL A 72 -1.02 -1.55 -14.21
C VAL A 72 -1.19 -2.57 -15.33
N TYR A 73 -2.41 -2.75 -15.86
CA TYR A 73 -2.67 -3.68 -16.95
C TYR A 73 -1.90 -3.32 -18.21
N ALA A 74 -2.03 -2.07 -18.67
CA ALA A 74 -1.38 -1.60 -19.89
C ALA A 74 0.15 -1.66 -19.76
N TRP A 75 0.70 -1.28 -18.60
CA TRP A 75 2.15 -1.29 -18.36
C TRP A 75 2.75 -2.69 -18.53
N VAL A 76 2.13 -3.68 -17.91
CA VAL A 76 2.63 -5.05 -18.00
C VAL A 76 2.37 -5.67 -19.38
N LYS A 77 1.21 -5.37 -19.99
CA LYS A 77 0.91 -5.81 -21.38
C LYS A 77 1.96 -5.30 -22.37
N THR A 78 2.49 -4.10 -22.15
CA THR A 78 3.51 -3.50 -23.01
C THR A 78 4.67 -4.45 -23.29
N SER A 79 5.17 -5.16 -22.28
CA SER A 79 6.39 -5.99 -22.41
C SER A 79 6.15 -7.50 -22.24
N MET A 80 5.05 -7.92 -21.61
CA MET A 80 4.82 -9.32 -21.24
C MET A 80 3.51 -9.92 -21.80
N GLY A 81 2.67 -9.10 -22.44
CA GLY A 81 1.40 -9.51 -23.03
C GLY A 81 0.27 -9.67 -22.00
N GLY A 82 -0.95 -9.92 -22.51
CA GLY A 82 -2.19 -9.84 -21.73
C GLY A 82 -2.31 -10.82 -20.57
N ARG A 83 -1.71 -12.01 -20.65
CA ARG A 83 -1.77 -12.98 -19.53
C ARG A 83 -1.10 -12.44 -18.27
N TRP A 84 0.10 -11.90 -18.38
CA TRP A 84 0.82 -11.31 -17.26
C TRP A 84 0.21 -10.00 -16.81
N ALA A 85 -0.30 -9.21 -17.75
CA ALA A 85 -1.05 -7.99 -17.48
C ALA A 85 -2.29 -8.27 -16.62
N PHE A 86 -3.07 -9.30 -16.98
CA PHE A 86 -4.23 -9.70 -16.20
C PHE A 86 -3.86 -10.18 -14.81
N LEU A 87 -2.83 -11.04 -14.69
CA LEU A 87 -2.36 -11.50 -13.38
C LEU A 87 -1.89 -10.35 -12.49
N THR A 88 -1.22 -9.35 -13.06
CA THR A 88 -0.76 -8.18 -12.29
C THR A 88 -1.93 -7.30 -11.85
N ALA A 89 -2.86 -6.98 -12.74
CA ALA A 89 -4.05 -6.20 -12.40
C ALA A 89 -4.94 -6.94 -11.39
N PHE A 90 -5.08 -8.25 -11.53
CA PHE A 90 -5.79 -9.09 -10.57
C PHE A 90 -5.10 -9.09 -9.22
N SER A 91 -3.76 -9.25 -9.17
CA SER A 91 -3.02 -9.22 -7.90
C SER A 91 -3.12 -7.85 -7.23
N TYR A 92 -3.12 -6.76 -7.99
CA TYR A 92 -3.31 -5.40 -7.47
C TYR A 92 -4.69 -5.23 -6.78
N TRP A 93 -5.76 -5.75 -7.38
CA TRP A 93 -7.08 -5.78 -6.75
C TRP A 93 -7.11 -6.75 -5.56
N PHE A 94 -6.55 -7.94 -5.73
CA PHE A 94 -6.56 -9.02 -4.72
C PHE A 94 -5.86 -8.63 -3.41
N VAL A 95 -4.74 -7.91 -3.47
CA VAL A 95 -4.02 -7.40 -2.28
C VAL A 95 -4.94 -6.59 -1.38
N ASN A 96 -5.84 -5.80 -1.96
CA ASN A 96 -6.74 -4.96 -1.18
C ASN A 96 -7.78 -5.77 -0.38
N LEU A 97 -8.02 -7.03 -0.73
CA LEU A 97 -8.90 -7.90 0.06
C LEU A 97 -8.32 -8.17 1.46
N PHE A 98 -7.01 -8.34 1.56
CA PHE A 98 -6.30 -8.51 2.85
C PHE A 98 -6.13 -7.18 3.59
N TYR A 99 -5.95 -6.08 2.86
CA TYR A 99 -5.88 -4.75 3.45
C TYR A 99 -7.10 -4.43 4.32
N PHE A 100 -8.31 -4.86 3.92
CA PHE A 100 -9.51 -4.63 4.72
C PHE A 100 -9.43 -5.33 6.08
N ALA A 101 -8.89 -6.55 6.13
CA ALA A 101 -8.69 -7.27 7.38
C ALA A 101 -7.69 -6.56 8.32
N SER A 102 -6.69 -5.86 7.78
CA SER A 102 -5.72 -5.12 8.58
C SER A 102 -6.21 -3.73 9.03
N VAL A 103 -7.18 -3.14 8.31
CA VAL A 103 -7.64 -1.78 8.60
C VAL A 103 -8.92 -1.71 9.44
N LEU A 104 -9.82 -2.69 9.29
CA LEU A 104 -11.11 -2.68 9.97
C LEU A 104 -11.02 -2.77 11.51
N PRO A 105 -10.12 -3.58 12.11
CA PRO A 105 -9.93 -3.58 13.57
C PRO A 105 -9.57 -2.19 14.11
N ASN A 106 -8.83 -1.40 13.34
CA ASN A 106 -8.44 -0.05 13.76
C ASN A 106 -9.62 0.91 13.85
N VAL A 107 -10.67 0.73 13.06
CA VAL A 107 -11.92 1.53 13.19
C VAL A 107 -12.52 1.32 14.57
N ILE A 108 -12.52 0.08 15.06
CA ILE A 108 -13.05 -0.27 16.39
C ILE A 108 -12.18 0.33 17.48
N ILE A 109 -10.86 0.17 17.39
CA ILE A 109 -9.91 0.71 18.36
C ILE A 109 -10.07 2.24 18.44
N TYR A 110 -10.05 2.92 17.31
CA TYR A 110 -10.12 4.38 17.28
C TYR A 110 -11.47 4.91 17.76
N ALA A 111 -12.56 4.25 17.40
CA ALA A 111 -13.89 4.57 17.93
C ALA A 111 -13.94 4.38 19.47
N SER A 112 -13.34 3.31 19.99
CA SER A 112 -13.26 3.06 21.44
C SER A 112 -12.56 4.20 22.18
N TYR A 113 -11.43 4.68 21.67
CA TYR A 113 -10.73 5.82 22.27
C TYR A 113 -11.54 7.12 22.18
N VAL A 114 -12.29 7.35 21.11
CA VAL A 114 -13.19 8.52 21.00
C VAL A 114 -14.27 8.50 22.07
N PHE A 115 -14.97 7.37 22.20
CA PHE A 115 -16.17 7.29 23.06
C PHE A 115 -15.85 6.91 24.52
N LEU A 116 -14.90 6.00 24.73
CA LEU A 116 -14.57 5.45 26.05
C LEU A 116 -13.29 6.06 26.65
N GLY A 117 -12.40 6.63 25.82
CA GLY A 117 -11.08 7.10 26.24
C GLY A 117 -10.04 5.98 26.41
N ALA A 118 -10.42 4.75 26.11
CA ALA A 118 -9.58 3.55 26.22
C ALA A 118 -9.97 2.52 25.16
N ASN A 119 -9.12 1.50 24.96
CA ASN A 119 -9.47 0.38 24.10
C ASN A 119 -10.61 -0.45 24.73
N ALA A 120 -11.63 -0.76 23.95
CA ALA A 120 -12.74 -1.61 24.42
C ALA A 120 -12.29 -3.06 24.47
N GLU A 121 -12.56 -3.72 25.59
CA GLU A 121 -12.36 -5.16 25.76
C GLU A 121 -13.51 -5.93 25.11
N LEU A 122 -13.41 -6.13 23.79
CA LEU A 122 -14.40 -6.88 23.02
C LEU A 122 -13.88 -8.29 22.72
N SER A 123 -14.80 -9.27 22.74
CA SER A 123 -14.46 -10.61 22.26
C SER A 123 -14.21 -10.60 20.75
N GLN A 124 -13.40 -11.52 20.23
CA GLN A 124 -13.11 -11.64 18.80
C GLN A 124 -14.37 -11.76 17.93
N LEU A 125 -15.39 -12.44 18.47
CA LEU A 125 -16.69 -12.54 17.77
C LEU A 125 -17.32 -11.15 17.55
N TRP A 126 -17.36 -10.30 18.57
CA TRP A 126 -17.91 -8.95 18.45
C TRP A 126 -17.06 -8.06 17.55
N ILE A 127 -15.73 -8.17 17.62
CA ILE A 127 -14.82 -7.46 16.73
C ILE A 127 -15.17 -7.82 15.28
N THR A 128 -15.22 -9.10 14.93
CA THR A 128 -15.53 -9.57 13.56
C THR A 128 -16.92 -9.14 13.09
N ILE A 129 -17.94 -9.19 13.95
CA ILE A 129 -19.29 -8.73 13.59
C ILE A 129 -19.27 -7.24 13.25
N ILE A 130 -18.64 -6.41 14.10
CA ILE A 130 -18.56 -4.97 13.88
C ILE A 130 -17.76 -4.66 12.58
N GLU A 131 -16.66 -5.38 12.33
CA GLU A 131 -15.88 -5.24 11.09
C GLU A 131 -16.73 -5.50 9.86
N ILE A 132 -17.51 -6.59 9.85
CA ILE A 132 -18.42 -6.94 8.75
C ILE A 132 -19.46 -5.83 8.53
N VAL A 133 -20.06 -5.32 9.60
CA VAL A 133 -21.06 -4.24 9.53
C VAL A 133 -20.42 -2.93 8.99
N VAL A 134 -19.27 -2.55 9.53
CA VAL A 134 -18.55 -1.35 9.08
C VAL A 134 -18.17 -1.49 7.60
N PHE A 135 -17.69 -2.66 7.19
CA PHE A 135 -17.31 -2.90 5.80
C PHE A 135 -18.53 -2.94 4.86
N ALA A 136 -19.68 -3.46 5.30
CA ALA A 136 -20.94 -3.38 4.55
C ALA A 136 -21.36 -1.93 4.31
N ILE A 137 -21.29 -1.08 5.35
CA ILE A 137 -21.60 0.34 5.26
C ILE A 137 -20.61 1.04 4.31
N ALA A 138 -19.30 0.81 4.46
CA ALA A 138 -18.29 1.37 3.58
C ALA A 138 -18.49 0.95 2.12
N THR A 139 -18.81 -0.33 1.87
CA THR A 139 -19.15 -0.84 0.55
C THR A 139 -20.37 -0.14 -0.04
N TRP A 140 -21.44 0.00 0.75
CA TRP A 140 -22.63 0.70 0.30
C TRP A 140 -22.35 2.17 -0.03
N VAL A 141 -21.64 2.90 0.85
CA VAL A 141 -21.25 4.31 0.63
C VAL A 141 -20.37 4.42 -0.62
N SER A 142 -19.43 3.50 -0.83
CA SER A 142 -18.53 3.54 -1.98
C SER A 142 -19.26 3.45 -3.33
N THR A 143 -20.45 2.84 -3.36
CA THR A 143 -21.29 2.78 -4.58
C THR A 143 -22.04 4.08 -4.90
N LYS A 144 -22.02 5.09 -4.00
CA LYS A 144 -22.72 6.38 -4.15
C LYS A 144 -21.92 7.47 -4.88
N GLY A 145 -20.67 7.17 -5.24
CA GLY A 145 -19.85 8.03 -6.10
C GLY A 145 -18.68 8.71 -5.43
N ALA A 146 -17.74 9.16 -6.28
CA ALA A 146 -16.42 9.65 -5.88
C ALA A 146 -16.44 10.94 -5.03
N LYS A 147 -17.46 11.75 -5.10
CA LYS A 147 -17.50 13.04 -4.38
C LYS A 147 -17.44 12.87 -2.86
N TRP A 148 -18.24 11.95 -2.33
CA TRP A 148 -18.26 11.65 -0.89
C TRP A 148 -16.96 11.03 -0.42
N ILE A 149 -16.43 10.09 -1.22
CA ILE A 149 -15.18 9.38 -0.93
C ILE A 149 -14.02 10.37 -0.84
N GLY A 150 -13.90 11.26 -1.84
CA GLY A 150 -12.80 12.22 -1.89
C GLY A 150 -12.79 13.20 -0.72
N SER A 151 -13.96 13.69 -0.30
CA SER A 151 -14.06 14.66 0.81
C SER A 151 -13.62 14.06 2.14
N ILE A 152 -14.10 12.86 2.47
CA ILE A 152 -13.77 12.17 3.73
C ILE A 152 -12.29 11.76 3.73
N SER A 153 -11.79 11.21 2.62
CA SER A 153 -10.40 10.79 2.48
C SER A 153 -9.43 11.96 2.60
N SER A 154 -9.71 13.08 1.93
CA SER A 154 -8.85 14.27 1.98
C SER A 154 -8.80 14.89 3.37
N PHE A 155 -9.94 14.98 4.06
CA PHE A 155 -9.99 15.48 5.44
C PHE A 155 -9.16 14.60 6.38
N GLY A 156 -9.38 13.27 6.34
CA GLY A 156 -8.68 12.32 7.19
C GLY A 156 -7.17 12.33 6.97
N SER A 157 -6.73 12.30 5.71
CA SER A 157 -5.29 12.31 5.38
C SER A 157 -4.61 13.60 5.82
N THR A 158 -5.25 14.75 5.61
CA THR A 158 -4.70 16.05 6.05
C THR A 158 -4.61 16.13 7.56
N ALA A 159 -5.64 15.68 8.27
CA ALA A 159 -5.66 15.66 9.73
C ALA A 159 -4.58 14.73 10.32
N ALA A 160 -4.36 13.56 9.71
CA ALA A 160 -3.30 12.62 10.12
C ALA A 160 -1.89 13.19 9.89
N LEU A 161 -1.66 13.87 8.77
CA LEU A 161 -0.39 14.59 8.52
C LEU A 161 -0.18 15.72 9.52
N GLY A 162 -1.22 16.49 9.83
CA GLY A 162 -1.17 17.55 10.84
C GLY A 162 -0.84 17.00 12.24
N LEU A 163 -1.49 15.91 12.64
CA LEU A 163 -1.20 15.22 13.90
C LEU A 163 0.25 14.74 13.98
N THR A 164 0.78 14.17 12.87
CA THR A 164 2.19 13.74 12.82
C THR A 164 3.15 14.93 12.92
N ALA A 165 2.88 16.02 12.22
CA ALA A 165 3.70 17.22 12.31
C ALA A 165 3.72 17.77 13.74
N VAL A 166 2.58 17.86 14.41
CA VAL A 166 2.49 18.29 15.81
C VAL A 166 3.26 17.34 16.72
N PHE A 167 3.13 16.02 16.55
CA PHE A 167 3.89 15.02 17.29
C PHE A 167 5.41 15.25 17.14
N ILE A 168 5.90 15.38 15.91
CA ILE A 168 7.33 15.59 15.65
C ILE A 168 7.81 16.89 16.32
N LEU A 169 7.10 18.00 16.13
CA LEU A 169 7.47 19.29 16.70
C LEU A 169 7.50 19.27 18.23
N LEU A 170 6.48 18.72 18.87
CA LEU A 170 6.43 18.62 20.33
C LEU A 170 7.50 17.66 20.86
N SER A 171 7.72 16.51 20.21
CA SER A 171 8.76 15.57 20.61
C SER A 171 10.17 16.18 20.49
N LEU A 172 10.44 16.93 19.42
CA LEU A 172 11.70 17.67 19.27
C LEU A 172 11.83 18.76 20.35
N ALA A 173 10.76 19.50 20.65
CA ALA A 173 10.77 20.51 21.71
C ALA A 173 11.07 19.88 23.08
N ALA A 174 10.49 18.72 23.39
CA ALA A 174 10.77 17.98 24.61
C ALA A 174 12.23 17.50 24.67
N ALA A 175 12.73 16.90 23.59
CA ALA A 175 14.11 16.42 23.51
C ALA A 175 15.14 17.56 23.65
N PHE A 176 14.93 18.68 22.95
CA PHE A 176 15.78 19.89 23.11
C PHE A 176 15.59 20.58 24.48
N GLY A 177 14.44 20.38 25.12
CA GLY A 177 14.13 20.82 26.48
C GLY A 177 14.82 19.99 27.57
N GLY A 178 15.60 18.96 27.21
CA GLY A 178 16.37 18.13 28.15
C GLY A 178 15.66 16.85 28.60
N VAL A 179 14.57 16.44 27.94
CA VAL A 179 13.97 15.13 28.16
C VAL A 179 14.89 14.05 27.62
N GLU A 180 15.31 13.14 28.48
CA GLU A 180 16.09 11.97 28.09
C GLU A 180 15.20 10.93 27.38
N PHE A 181 15.73 10.32 26.33
CA PHE A 181 15.03 9.27 25.62
C PHE A 181 14.89 8.01 26.50
N ALA A 182 13.72 7.44 26.57
CA ALA A 182 13.49 6.13 27.21
C ALA A 182 14.33 5.03 26.53
N THR A 183 14.49 5.12 25.19
CA THR A 183 15.53 4.38 24.45
C THR A 183 16.24 5.34 23.50
N ALA A 184 17.52 5.59 23.75
CA ALA A 184 18.29 6.57 23.00
C ALA A 184 18.53 6.13 21.54
N PRO A 185 18.38 7.01 20.53
CA PRO A 185 18.62 6.71 19.13
C PRO A 185 20.12 6.65 18.80
N THR A 186 20.82 5.70 19.39
CA THR A 186 22.23 5.42 19.13
C THR A 186 22.41 4.56 17.88
N PRO A 187 23.56 4.58 17.19
CA PRO A 187 23.81 3.66 16.07
C PRO A 187 23.62 2.18 16.44
N ALA A 188 23.89 1.81 17.67
CA ALA A 188 23.70 0.43 18.15
C ALA A 188 22.20 0.08 18.24
N ASN A 189 21.38 0.95 18.81
CA ASN A 189 19.92 0.73 18.95
C ASN A 189 19.18 0.87 17.61
N MET A 190 19.72 1.62 16.65
CA MET A 190 19.19 1.73 15.29
C MET A 190 19.64 0.60 14.36
N ALA A 191 20.62 -0.22 14.78
CA ALA A 191 21.07 -1.36 13.99
C ALA A 191 20.03 -2.49 14.05
N PRO A 192 19.73 -3.16 12.92
CA PRO A 192 18.85 -4.32 12.95
C PRO A 192 19.48 -5.45 13.79
N ASP A 193 18.64 -6.17 14.54
CA ASP A 193 19.09 -7.37 15.23
C ASP A 193 19.39 -8.47 14.21
N MET A 194 20.68 -8.77 14.05
CA MET A 194 21.22 -9.86 13.21
C MET A 194 22.04 -10.85 14.03
N SER A 195 21.77 -10.96 15.34
CA SER A 195 22.52 -11.79 16.28
C SER A 195 22.43 -13.28 15.95
N ASN A 196 21.35 -13.70 15.30
CA ASN A 196 21.12 -15.08 14.88
C ASN A 196 20.27 -15.15 13.61
N PHE A 197 20.12 -16.35 13.05
CA PHE A 197 19.35 -16.55 11.81
C PHE A 197 17.88 -16.14 11.96
N ALA A 198 17.23 -16.47 13.07
CA ALA A 198 15.81 -16.17 13.27
C ALA A 198 15.56 -14.63 13.37
N ALA A 199 16.42 -13.92 14.11
CA ALA A 199 16.35 -12.46 14.22
C ALA A 199 16.60 -11.79 12.84
N THR A 200 17.61 -12.23 12.12
CA THR A 200 17.89 -11.74 10.75
C THR A 200 16.71 -11.98 9.81
N TRP A 201 16.14 -13.19 9.84
CA TRP A 201 14.98 -13.54 9.02
C TRP A 201 13.75 -12.71 9.37
N GLY A 202 13.47 -12.54 10.66
CA GLY A 202 12.36 -11.70 11.16
C GLY A 202 12.52 -10.25 10.74
N PHE A 203 13.72 -9.68 10.84
CA PHE A 203 13.98 -8.31 10.36
C PHE A 203 13.68 -8.17 8.86
N PHE A 204 14.17 -9.07 8.02
CA PHE A 204 13.87 -9.04 6.59
C PHE A 204 12.39 -9.28 6.29
N GLY A 205 11.70 -10.11 7.07
CA GLY A 205 10.25 -10.26 6.99
C GLY A 205 9.51 -8.96 7.27
N THR A 206 9.93 -8.22 8.28
CA THR A 206 9.36 -6.90 8.62
C THR A 206 9.65 -5.83 7.55
N LEU A 207 10.69 -5.97 6.74
CA LEU A 207 10.88 -5.07 5.60
C LEU A 207 9.70 -5.10 4.60
N ALA A 208 8.90 -6.17 4.56
CA ALA A 208 7.65 -6.18 3.80
C ALA A 208 6.68 -5.10 4.29
N TRP A 209 6.59 -4.87 5.61
CA TRP A 209 5.76 -3.80 6.21
C TRP A 209 6.30 -2.42 5.86
N ILE A 210 7.63 -2.26 5.88
CA ILE A 210 8.30 -1.01 5.48
C ILE A 210 8.01 -0.71 4.00
N ILE A 211 8.22 -1.69 3.11
CA ILE A 211 7.98 -1.55 1.67
C ILE A 211 6.50 -1.24 1.39
N GLN A 212 5.58 -1.92 2.05
CA GLN A 212 4.15 -1.61 1.96
C GLN A 212 3.86 -0.19 2.48
N GLY A 213 4.48 0.21 3.59
CA GLY A 213 4.29 1.52 4.21
C GLY A 213 4.75 2.69 3.33
N VAL A 214 5.75 2.48 2.48
CA VAL A 214 6.19 3.46 1.48
C VAL A 214 5.67 3.12 0.07
N GLY A 215 4.72 2.19 -0.06
CA GLY A 215 4.08 1.82 -1.32
C GLY A 215 3.21 2.94 -1.89
N GLY A 216 2.68 2.75 -3.11
CA GLY A 216 1.81 3.72 -3.78
C GLY A 216 2.48 4.52 -4.89
N ALA A 217 3.73 4.21 -5.22
CA ALA A 217 4.47 4.86 -6.31
C ALA A 217 3.76 4.75 -7.67
N GLU A 218 3.02 3.67 -7.90
CA GLU A 218 2.21 3.46 -9.09
C GLU A 218 1.09 4.51 -9.23
N SER A 219 0.53 4.97 -8.12
CA SER A 219 -0.48 6.05 -8.14
C SER A 219 0.11 7.41 -8.46
N VAL A 220 1.41 7.60 -8.26
CA VAL A 220 2.13 8.86 -8.53
C VAL A 220 2.61 8.92 -9.97
N GLY A 221 3.07 7.79 -10.52
CA GLY A 221 3.58 7.68 -11.89
C GLY A 221 2.58 8.16 -12.95
N VAL A 222 1.29 7.94 -12.75
CA VAL A 222 0.21 8.32 -13.68
C VAL A 222 0.12 9.84 -13.91
N PHE A 223 0.63 10.67 -12.99
CA PHE A 223 0.59 12.14 -13.11
C PHE A 223 1.72 12.74 -13.97
N LEU A 224 2.60 11.91 -14.56
CA LEU A 224 3.69 12.41 -15.41
C LEU A 224 3.20 13.34 -16.52
N ASN A 225 2.10 12.97 -17.19
CA ASN A 225 1.56 13.71 -18.31
C ASN A 225 0.79 14.98 -17.91
N ASP A 226 0.33 15.05 -16.65
CA ASP A 226 -0.45 16.15 -16.11
C ASP A 226 0.43 17.23 -15.45
N LEU A 227 1.72 16.96 -15.24
CA LEU A 227 2.60 17.87 -14.50
C LEU A 227 3.12 19.01 -15.38
N LYS A 228 3.00 20.25 -14.88
CA LYS A 228 3.66 21.43 -15.47
C LYS A 228 5.17 21.28 -15.39
N GLY A 229 5.87 21.49 -16.51
CA GLY A 229 7.32 21.36 -16.59
C GLY A 229 7.84 19.99 -17.03
N GLY A 230 6.93 19.04 -17.32
CA GLY A 230 7.25 17.77 -17.95
C GLY A 230 8.17 16.86 -17.13
N VAL A 231 8.88 15.98 -17.82
CA VAL A 231 9.71 14.91 -17.23
C VAL A 231 10.73 15.40 -16.19
N LYS A 232 11.44 16.50 -16.45
CA LYS A 232 12.45 17.02 -15.51
C LYS A 232 11.82 17.46 -14.18
N ALA A 233 10.69 18.16 -14.26
CA ALA A 233 9.93 18.58 -13.08
C ALA A 233 9.39 17.36 -12.33
N PHE A 234 8.89 16.34 -13.03
CA PHE A 234 8.41 15.11 -12.45
C PHE A 234 9.50 14.38 -11.67
N VAL A 235 10.63 14.08 -12.28
CA VAL A 235 11.76 13.39 -11.63
C VAL A 235 12.22 14.15 -10.37
N ARG A 236 12.41 15.48 -10.50
CA ARG A 236 12.78 16.32 -9.35
C ARG A 236 11.75 16.25 -8.22
N THR A 237 10.46 16.34 -8.54
CA THR A 237 9.38 16.31 -7.56
C THR A 237 9.33 14.96 -6.85
N VAL A 238 9.47 13.85 -7.58
CA VAL A 238 9.49 12.49 -7.01
C VAL A 238 10.66 12.27 -6.06
N VAL A 239 11.86 12.74 -6.43
CA VAL A 239 13.05 12.64 -5.56
C VAL A 239 12.85 13.47 -4.29
N ILE A 240 12.33 14.70 -4.41
CA ILE A 240 12.03 15.53 -3.23
C ILE A 240 10.94 14.88 -2.37
N ALA A 241 9.90 14.31 -2.99
CA ALA A 241 8.84 13.58 -2.28
C ALA A 241 9.41 12.38 -1.52
N GLY A 242 10.27 11.58 -2.16
CA GLY A 242 10.93 10.44 -1.53
C GLY A 242 11.77 10.87 -0.33
N LEU A 243 12.59 11.91 -0.46
CA LEU A 243 13.36 12.45 0.65
C LEU A 243 12.46 12.95 1.78
N THR A 244 11.39 13.69 1.46
CA THR A 244 10.45 14.22 2.44
C THR A 244 9.75 13.08 3.20
N ILE A 245 9.24 12.08 2.49
CA ILE A 245 8.58 10.92 3.09
C ILE A 245 9.57 10.13 3.96
N GLY A 246 10.78 9.88 3.44
CA GLY A 246 11.82 9.16 4.18
C GLY A 246 12.22 9.87 5.46
N LEU A 247 12.38 11.18 5.42
CA LEU A 247 12.70 11.99 6.60
C LEU A 247 11.55 12.06 7.60
N LEU A 248 10.29 12.15 7.13
CA LEU A 248 9.12 12.13 8.01
C LEU A 248 9.00 10.79 8.73
N TYR A 249 9.10 9.68 8.01
CA TYR A 249 9.07 8.35 8.61
C TYR A 249 10.24 8.11 9.56
N ALA A 250 11.46 8.39 9.12
CA ALA A 250 12.66 8.20 9.94
C ALA A 250 12.63 9.09 11.18
N GLY A 251 12.36 10.38 11.02
CA GLY A 251 12.29 11.34 12.12
C GLY A 251 11.21 10.98 13.15
N ALA A 252 10.00 10.65 12.68
CA ALA A 252 8.94 10.24 13.58
C ALA A 252 9.25 8.90 14.29
N SER A 253 9.86 7.92 13.57
CA SER A 253 10.25 6.63 14.16
C SER A 253 11.31 6.78 15.25
N LEU A 254 12.26 7.70 15.10
CA LEU A 254 13.25 8.00 16.14
C LEU A 254 12.59 8.57 17.42
N LEU A 255 11.53 9.35 17.26
CA LEU A 255 10.85 10.03 18.36
C LEU A 255 9.82 9.16 19.09
N VAL A 256 9.44 8.00 18.52
CA VAL A 256 8.52 7.04 19.18
C VAL A 256 9.04 6.65 20.57
N ASN A 257 10.34 6.42 20.67
CA ASN A 257 10.98 5.94 21.90
C ASN A 257 11.50 7.08 22.80
N LEU A 258 10.95 8.30 22.66
CA LEU A 258 11.29 9.42 23.56
C LEU A 258 10.75 9.17 24.98
N PHE A 259 9.48 8.80 25.10
CA PHE A 259 8.82 8.54 26.39
C PHE A 259 8.52 7.07 26.64
N ILE A 260 8.43 6.25 25.59
CA ILE A 260 8.07 4.83 25.65
C ILE A 260 9.29 3.97 25.29
N PRO A 261 9.72 3.05 26.17
CA PRO A 261 10.85 2.18 25.89
C PRO A 261 10.62 1.29 24.65
N GLU A 262 11.68 0.98 23.93
CA GLU A 262 11.65 -0.02 22.88
C GLU A 262 11.13 -1.37 23.40
N GLY A 263 10.33 -2.08 22.61
CA GLY A 263 9.70 -3.34 23.01
C GLY A 263 8.42 -3.18 23.85
N SER A 264 8.08 -1.95 24.30
CA SER A 264 6.83 -1.67 25.02
C SER A 264 5.74 -1.05 24.16
N VAL A 265 6.00 -0.84 22.86
CA VAL A 265 5.04 -0.25 21.92
C VAL A 265 4.12 -1.35 21.38
N ALA A 266 2.84 -1.30 21.72
CA ALA A 266 1.85 -2.24 21.21
C ALA A 266 1.36 -1.86 19.81
N ILE A 267 1.04 -2.85 18.97
CA ILE A 267 0.50 -2.61 17.62
C ILE A 267 -0.89 -1.99 17.67
N SER A 268 -1.72 -2.40 18.64
CA SER A 268 -3.09 -1.92 18.78
C SER A 268 -3.19 -0.51 19.36
N THR A 269 -2.50 -0.24 20.47
CA THR A 269 -2.68 0.96 21.29
C THR A 269 -1.49 1.91 21.27
N GLY A 270 -0.32 1.45 20.82
CA GLY A 270 0.94 2.21 20.94
C GLY A 270 0.90 3.62 20.36
N ILE A 271 0.04 3.89 19.38
CA ILE A 271 -0.12 5.26 18.86
C ILE A 271 -0.69 6.20 19.92
N PHE A 272 -1.62 5.73 20.76
CA PHE A 272 -2.20 6.52 21.83
C PHE A 272 -1.21 6.71 22.97
N ASP A 273 -0.46 5.66 23.30
CA ASP A 273 0.55 5.69 24.37
C ASP A 273 1.68 6.66 24.00
N VAL A 274 2.25 6.52 22.82
CA VAL A 274 3.38 7.34 22.32
C VAL A 274 2.97 8.80 22.16
N PHE A 275 1.89 9.09 21.44
CA PHE A 275 1.45 10.46 21.20
C PHE A 275 0.86 11.08 22.48
N GLY A 276 0.10 10.30 23.25
CA GLY A 276 -0.46 10.75 24.52
C GLY A 276 0.60 11.13 25.53
N ALA A 277 1.70 10.37 25.63
CA ALA A 277 2.82 10.70 26.52
C ALA A 277 3.49 12.04 26.13
N VAL A 278 3.68 12.30 24.83
CA VAL A 278 4.20 13.59 24.36
C VAL A 278 3.26 14.73 24.73
N PHE A 279 1.96 14.60 24.48
CA PHE A 279 0.98 15.64 24.81
C PHE A 279 0.86 15.86 26.33
N ALA A 280 0.92 14.79 27.13
CA ALA A 280 0.89 14.86 28.58
C ALA A 280 2.10 15.63 29.16
N HIS A 281 3.30 15.49 28.56
CA HIS A 281 4.49 16.26 28.93
C HIS A 281 4.25 17.77 28.79
N PHE A 282 3.45 18.21 27.82
CA PHE A 282 3.09 19.63 27.65
C PHE A 282 1.79 20.02 28.38
N GLY A 283 1.35 19.22 29.35
CA GLY A 283 0.22 19.55 30.21
C GLY A 283 -1.16 19.25 29.62
N ILE A 284 -1.24 18.57 28.49
CA ILE A 284 -2.53 18.13 27.91
C ILE A 284 -2.90 16.78 28.57
N PRO A 285 -4.05 16.68 29.28
CA PRO A 285 -4.44 15.44 29.93
C PRO A 285 -4.52 14.27 28.94
N MET A 286 -4.01 13.10 29.34
CA MET A 286 -3.96 11.89 28.53
C MET A 286 -5.33 11.52 27.98
N GLU A 287 -6.40 11.64 28.79
CA GLU A 287 -7.76 11.36 28.36
C GLU A 287 -8.23 12.27 27.22
N VAL A 288 -7.90 13.55 27.27
CA VAL A 288 -8.25 14.51 26.21
C VAL A 288 -7.47 14.22 24.95
N SER A 289 -6.14 14.03 25.06
CA SER A 289 -5.28 13.78 23.90
C SER A 289 -5.66 12.48 23.18
N THR A 290 -5.92 11.40 23.90
CA THR A 290 -6.30 10.11 23.30
C THR A 290 -7.64 10.16 22.56
N ARG A 291 -8.64 10.90 23.08
CA ARG A 291 -9.91 11.12 22.38
C ARG A 291 -9.72 11.93 21.08
N VAL A 292 -8.91 12.98 21.12
CA VAL A 292 -8.63 13.80 19.93
C VAL A 292 -7.84 13.00 18.90
N ILE A 293 -6.80 12.28 19.32
CA ILE A 293 -6.02 11.37 18.47
C ILE A 293 -6.96 10.32 17.84
N GLY A 294 -7.81 9.69 18.66
CA GLY A 294 -8.79 8.71 18.20
C GLY A 294 -9.72 9.26 17.12
N LEU A 295 -10.24 10.48 17.30
CA LEU A 295 -11.12 11.13 16.32
C LEU A 295 -10.41 11.38 14.98
N ILE A 296 -9.17 11.89 15.01
CA ILE A 296 -8.36 12.14 13.82
C ILE A 296 -8.07 10.83 13.09
N LEU A 297 -7.65 9.81 13.83
CA LEU A 297 -7.31 8.50 13.25
C LEU A 297 -8.55 7.77 12.73
N LEU A 298 -9.68 7.88 13.41
CA LEU A 298 -10.96 7.33 12.95
C LEU A 298 -11.37 7.96 11.62
N ALA A 299 -11.32 9.28 11.52
CA ALA A 299 -11.64 10.01 10.28
C ALA A 299 -10.68 9.63 9.15
N ALA A 300 -9.38 9.55 9.40
CA ALA A 300 -8.38 9.13 8.44
C ALA A 300 -8.62 7.70 7.94
N THR A 301 -8.91 6.79 8.87
CA THR A 301 -9.13 5.37 8.57
C THR A 301 -10.42 5.13 7.79
N LEU A 302 -11.51 5.81 8.15
CA LEU A 302 -12.76 5.75 7.38
C LEU A 302 -12.59 6.32 5.96
N GLY A 303 -11.86 7.42 5.81
CA GLY A 303 -11.53 7.98 4.50
C GLY A 303 -10.69 7.02 3.66
N SER A 304 -9.67 6.44 4.22
CA SER A 304 -8.82 5.42 3.59
C SER A 304 -9.64 4.17 3.22
N LEU A 305 -10.45 3.66 4.13
CA LEU A 305 -11.33 2.50 3.89
C LEU A 305 -12.24 2.73 2.68
N MET A 306 -12.91 3.88 2.61
CA MET A 306 -13.80 4.20 1.49
C MET A 306 -13.06 4.33 0.15
N MET A 307 -11.87 4.95 0.15
CA MET A 307 -11.03 5.07 -1.03
C MET A 307 -10.59 3.70 -1.55
N TRP A 308 -10.06 2.85 -0.68
CA TRP A 308 -9.57 1.53 -1.05
C TRP A 308 -10.69 0.53 -1.35
N THR A 309 -11.92 0.77 -0.88
CA THR A 309 -13.09 -0.03 -1.27
C THR A 309 -13.49 0.23 -2.72
N SER A 310 -13.33 1.45 -3.25
CA SER A 310 -13.82 1.83 -4.59
C SER A 310 -12.73 1.87 -5.66
N ALA A 311 -11.55 2.43 -5.37
CA ALA A 311 -10.55 2.70 -6.39
C ALA A 311 -9.99 1.43 -7.04
N PRO A 312 -9.57 0.37 -6.32
CA PRO A 312 -9.05 -0.84 -6.93
C PRO A 312 -10.09 -1.59 -7.78
N ILE A 313 -11.37 -1.58 -7.36
CA ILE A 313 -12.46 -2.18 -8.13
C ILE A 313 -12.64 -1.43 -9.44
N LYS A 314 -12.69 -0.10 -9.38
CA LYS A 314 -12.85 0.71 -10.58
C LYS A 314 -11.69 0.48 -11.54
N VAL A 315 -10.46 0.59 -11.06
CA VAL A 315 -9.26 0.37 -11.86
C VAL A 315 -9.28 -1.01 -12.48
N PHE A 316 -9.40 -2.07 -11.68
CA PHE A 316 -9.35 -3.44 -12.17
C PHE A 316 -10.45 -3.75 -13.20
N PHE A 317 -11.70 -3.48 -12.89
CA PHE A 317 -12.83 -3.85 -13.77
C PHE A 317 -12.98 -2.93 -14.99
N THR A 318 -12.30 -1.77 -15.06
CA THR A 318 -12.27 -0.94 -16.27
C THR A 318 -11.09 -1.27 -17.18
N GLU A 319 -9.97 -1.75 -16.62
CA GLU A 319 -8.72 -2.00 -17.36
C GLU A 319 -8.67 -3.37 -18.05
N ILE A 320 -9.29 -4.38 -17.45
CA ILE A 320 -9.24 -5.74 -17.99
C ILE A 320 -10.14 -5.88 -19.23
N PRO A 321 -9.83 -6.84 -20.12
CA PRO A 321 -10.65 -7.08 -21.30
C PRO A 321 -12.11 -7.38 -20.96
N LYS A 322 -13.03 -6.70 -21.65
CA LYS A 322 -14.47 -6.95 -21.50
C LYS A 322 -14.79 -8.39 -21.91
N GLY A 323 -15.34 -9.18 -20.99
CA GLY A 323 -15.69 -10.59 -21.23
C GLY A 323 -14.90 -11.59 -20.40
N VAL A 324 -13.87 -11.19 -19.69
CA VAL A 324 -13.21 -12.05 -18.68
C VAL A 324 -14.18 -12.37 -17.54
N PHE A 325 -14.83 -11.36 -17.01
CA PHE A 325 -15.97 -11.48 -16.10
C PHE A 325 -17.27 -11.18 -16.85
N GLY A 326 -18.37 -11.81 -16.48
CA GLY A 326 -19.66 -11.57 -17.14
C GLY A 326 -20.04 -10.09 -17.14
N SER A 327 -20.69 -9.62 -18.21
CA SER A 327 -21.05 -8.21 -18.44
C SER A 327 -21.74 -7.52 -17.25
N LYS A 328 -22.52 -8.27 -16.48
CA LYS A 328 -23.26 -7.77 -15.32
C LYS A 328 -22.37 -7.34 -14.15
N ILE A 329 -21.17 -7.92 -13.96
CA ILE A 329 -20.27 -7.58 -12.85
C ILE A 329 -19.56 -6.26 -13.12
N VAL A 330 -19.21 -6.01 -14.37
CA VAL A 330 -18.50 -4.81 -14.82
C VAL A 330 -19.44 -3.64 -15.16
N GLU A 331 -20.76 -3.84 -15.10
CA GLU A 331 -21.76 -2.81 -15.38
C GLU A 331 -21.67 -1.67 -14.35
N LEU A 332 -21.51 -0.46 -14.87
CA LEU A 332 -21.44 0.74 -14.05
C LEU A 332 -22.83 1.19 -13.66
N ASN A 333 -22.98 1.62 -12.39
CA ASN A 333 -24.21 2.25 -11.92
C ASN A 333 -24.29 3.74 -12.37
N GLU A 334 -25.34 4.44 -11.99
CA GLU A 334 -25.55 5.87 -12.29
C GLU A 334 -24.42 6.81 -11.79
N HIS A 335 -23.59 6.32 -10.88
CA HIS A 335 -22.42 7.02 -10.34
C HIS A 335 -21.10 6.62 -10.98
N GLY A 336 -21.10 5.79 -12.02
CA GLY A 336 -19.90 5.32 -12.72
C GLY A 336 -19.08 4.32 -11.92
N ILE A 337 -19.70 3.53 -11.03
CA ILE A 337 -19.03 2.53 -10.20
C ILE A 337 -19.64 1.15 -10.46
N PRO A 338 -18.82 0.07 -10.60
CA PRO A 338 -19.33 -1.28 -10.77
C PRO A 338 -19.83 -1.84 -9.42
N ALA A 339 -21.04 -1.45 -9.03
CA ALA A 339 -21.62 -1.75 -7.73
C ALA A 339 -21.70 -3.26 -7.43
N ARG A 340 -21.98 -4.11 -8.46
CA ARG A 340 -21.98 -5.56 -8.27
C ARG A 340 -20.62 -6.13 -7.94
N ALA A 341 -19.54 -5.56 -8.52
CA ALA A 341 -18.18 -5.94 -8.18
C ALA A 341 -17.82 -5.51 -6.74
N ALA A 342 -18.33 -4.37 -6.26
CA ALA A 342 -18.14 -3.95 -4.87
C ALA A 342 -18.78 -4.94 -3.87
N TRP A 343 -20.01 -5.40 -4.14
CA TRP A 343 -20.65 -6.40 -3.29
C TRP A 343 -20.04 -7.79 -3.42
N LEU A 344 -19.51 -8.16 -4.59
CA LEU A 344 -18.71 -9.37 -4.74
C LEU A 344 -17.43 -9.30 -3.90
N GLN A 345 -16.74 -8.16 -3.93
CA GLN A 345 -15.58 -7.91 -3.06
C GLN A 345 -15.96 -8.07 -1.59
N PHE A 346 -17.07 -7.47 -1.15
CA PHE A 346 -17.58 -7.64 0.22
C PHE A 346 -17.74 -9.12 0.57
N ALA A 347 -18.42 -9.90 -0.29
CA ALA A 347 -18.65 -11.34 -0.06
C ALA A 347 -17.34 -12.15 0.04
N ILE A 348 -16.28 -11.75 -0.68
CA ILE A 348 -14.97 -12.41 -0.63
C ILE A 348 -14.19 -11.99 0.64
N VAL A 349 -14.32 -10.75 1.07
CA VAL A 349 -13.61 -10.24 2.27
C VAL A 349 -14.16 -10.82 3.56
N VAL A 350 -15.48 -11.10 3.64
CA VAL A 350 -16.09 -11.66 4.87
C VAL A 350 -15.37 -12.93 5.37
N PRO A 351 -15.10 -13.96 4.59
CA PRO A 351 -14.29 -15.10 5.02
C PRO A 351 -12.86 -14.70 5.45
N ILE A 352 -12.25 -13.71 4.78
CA ILE A 352 -10.90 -13.23 5.12
C ILE A 352 -10.88 -12.55 6.51
N LEU A 353 -11.96 -11.92 6.93
CA LEU A 353 -12.12 -11.38 8.29
C LEU A 353 -12.31 -12.49 9.33
N ILE A 354 -13.09 -13.51 9.01
CA ILE A 354 -13.45 -14.58 9.95
C ILE A 354 -12.27 -15.52 10.23
N ILE A 355 -11.52 -15.92 9.19
CA ILE A 355 -10.49 -16.96 9.32
C ILE A 355 -9.36 -16.55 10.27
N PRO A 356 -8.74 -15.37 10.18
CA PRO A 356 -7.72 -14.93 11.12
C PRO A 356 -8.24 -14.80 12.57
N ALA A 357 -9.48 -14.33 12.72
CA ALA A 357 -10.12 -14.17 14.02
C ALA A 357 -10.28 -15.51 14.78
N LEU A 358 -10.46 -16.61 14.07
CA LEU A 358 -10.53 -17.95 14.66
C LEU A 358 -9.17 -18.46 15.18
N GLY A 359 -8.06 -17.94 14.63
CA GLY A 359 -6.70 -18.33 15.00
C GLY A 359 -5.99 -17.39 15.98
N SER A 360 -6.58 -16.21 16.28
CA SER A 360 -5.97 -15.21 17.16
C SER A 360 -6.39 -15.41 18.63
N GLY A 361 -5.44 -15.25 19.55
CA GLY A 361 -5.70 -15.28 20.99
C GLY A 361 -6.18 -13.94 21.54
N ASN A 362 -5.70 -12.85 20.93
CA ASN A 362 -5.98 -11.48 21.32
C ASN A 362 -5.92 -10.53 20.10
N LEU A 363 -6.19 -9.25 20.32
CA LEU A 363 -6.25 -8.24 19.26
C LEU A 363 -4.89 -7.94 18.63
N ASP A 364 -3.80 -7.95 19.40
CA ASP A 364 -2.45 -7.74 18.85
C ASP A 364 -2.01 -8.90 17.97
N ASP A 365 -2.31 -10.16 18.37
CA ASP A 365 -2.07 -11.34 17.53
C ASP A 365 -2.85 -11.25 16.21
N LEU A 366 -4.13 -10.85 16.27
CA LEU A 366 -4.94 -10.64 15.08
C LEU A 366 -4.31 -9.59 14.15
N LEU A 367 -3.97 -8.42 14.71
CA LEU A 367 -3.36 -7.33 13.94
C LEU A 367 -2.02 -7.75 13.33
N MET A 368 -1.20 -8.51 14.03
CA MET A 368 0.07 -9.03 13.51
C MET A 368 -0.15 -9.99 12.34
N ILE A 369 -1.05 -10.95 12.48
CA ILE A 369 -1.39 -11.92 11.42
C ILE A 369 -1.88 -11.18 10.16
N VAL A 370 -2.88 -10.31 10.30
CA VAL A 370 -3.46 -9.61 9.13
C VAL A 370 -2.51 -8.59 8.51
N THR A 371 -1.62 -7.98 9.31
CA THR A 371 -0.59 -7.08 8.80
C THR A 371 0.45 -7.87 8.00
N ASN A 372 0.90 -9.03 8.48
CA ASN A 372 1.80 -9.92 7.76
C ASN A 372 1.19 -10.37 6.42
N MET A 373 -0.07 -10.84 6.44
CA MET A 373 -0.80 -11.25 5.23
C MET A 373 -0.89 -10.11 4.20
N THR A 374 -1.23 -8.91 4.66
CA THR A 374 -1.35 -7.74 3.80
C THR A 374 -0.01 -7.32 3.22
N ALA A 375 1.03 -7.26 4.05
CA ALA A 375 2.36 -6.85 3.61
C ALA A 375 3.00 -7.84 2.63
N ALA A 376 2.88 -9.15 2.89
CA ALA A 376 3.40 -10.16 1.98
C ALA A 376 2.68 -10.12 0.62
N THR A 377 1.35 -10.01 0.61
CA THR A 377 0.58 -9.93 -0.64
C THR A 377 0.82 -8.63 -1.40
N ALA A 378 1.06 -7.51 -0.69
CA ALA A 378 1.32 -6.20 -1.29
C ALA A 378 2.61 -6.15 -2.15
N LEU A 379 3.53 -7.09 -1.97
CA LEU A 379 4.74 -7.20 -2.79
C LEU A 379 4.50 -7.79 -4.19
N LEU A 380 3.38 -8.50 -4.42
CA LEU A 380 3.11 -9.18 -5.68
C LEU A 380 2.95 -8.26 -6.89
N PRO A 381 2.09 -7.21 -6.87
CA PRO A 381 1.95 -6.32 -8.00
C PRO A 381 3.25 -5.58 -8.37
N PRO A 382 3.98 -4.94 -7.43
CA PRO A 382 5.28 -4.32 -7.73
C PRO A 382 6.29 -5.29 -8.32
N LEU A 383 6.36 -6.53 -7.81
CA LEU A 383 7.26 -7.56 -8.33
C LEU A 383 6.96 -7.88 -9.80
N LEU A 384 5.69 -8.03 -10.17
CA LEU A 384 5.29 -8.29 -11.55
C LEU A 384 5.53 -7.07 -12.46
N ILE A 385 5.32 -5.85 -11.96
CA ILE A 385 5.63 -4.60 -12.68
C ILE A 385 7.15 -4.47 -12.90
N LEU A 386 7.97 -4.76 -11.89
CA LEU A 386 9.42 -4.77 -12.00
C LEU A 386 9.93 -5.83 -12.98
N LEU A 387 9.31 -7.01 -13.00
CA LEU A 387 9.61 -8.04 -14.00
C LEU A 387 9.25 -7.57 -15.41
N ALA A 388 8.10 -6.95 -15.59
CA ALA A 388 7.70 -6.36 -16.86
C ALA A 388 8.68 -5.26 -17.31
N TYR A 389 9.13 -4.42 -16.37
CA TYR A 389 10.14 -3.40 -16.66
C TYR A 389 11.50 -4.00 -17.04
N PHE A 390 11.93 -5.04 -16.33
CA PHE A 390 13.15 -5.77 -16.70
C PHE A 390 13.07 -6.32 -18.13
N MET A 391 11.92 -6.94 -18.48
CA MET A 391 11.69 -7.45 -19.84
C MET A 391 11.63 -6.33 -20.88
N LEU A 392 11.00 -5.19 -20.58
CA LEU A 392 11.00 -4.00 -21.43
C LEU A 392 12.43 -3.55 -21.75
N ARG A 393 13.25 -3.37 -20.72
CA ARG A 393 14.64 -2.90 -20.87
C ARG A 393 15.55 -3.92 -21.54
N LYS A 394 15.27 -5.22 -21.32
CA LYS A 394 16.04 -6.31 -21.94
C LYS A 394 15.75 -6.48 -23.43
N ASN A 395 14.47 -6.51 -23.80
CA ASN A 395 14.05 -6.94 -25.12
C ASN A 395 13.60 -5.78 -26.03
N PHE A 396 13.10 -4.68 -25.45
CA PHE A 396 12.42 -3.60 -26.17
C PHE A 396 12.96 -2.21 -25.78
N ASP A 397 14.27 -2.13 -25.50
CA ASP A 397 14.86 -0.84 -25.06
C ASP A 397 14.78 0.26 -26.12
N ALA A 398 14.69 -0.09 -27.39
CA ALA A 398 14.56 0.85 -28.50
C ALA A 398 13.18 1.49 -28.64
N ALA A 399 12.14 0.94 -27.98
CA ALA A 399 10.76 1.45 -28.06
C ALA A 399 10.69 2.94 -27.72
N PRO A 400 9.94 3.74 -28.52
CA PRO A 400 9.83 5.19 -28.34
C PRO A 400 9.11 5.52 -27.04
N ARG A 401 9.66 6.45 -26.23
CA ARG A 401 9.07 6.88 -24.96
C ARG A 401 9.59 8.25 -24.54
N ASP A 402 8.75 9.03 -23.88
CA ASP A 402 9.09 10.38 -23.46
C ASP A 402 10.09 10.42 -22.31
N PHE A 403 10.13 9.38 -21.49
CA PHE A 403 11.01 9.28 -20.34
C PHE A 403 11.73 7.95 -20.32
N ARG A 404 13.02 7.98 -19.99
CA ARG A 404 13.87 6.81 -19.67
C ARG A 404 14.59 7.01 -18.36
N MET A 405 14.53 6.02 -17.50
CA MET A 405 15.33 5.99 -16.29
C MET A 405 16.77 5.58 -16.61
N GLY A 406 17.57 6.55 -17.07
CA GLY A 406 18.98 6.34 -17.39
C GLY A 406 19.26 5.42 -18.59
N SER A 407 20.46 4.87 -18.63
CA SER A 407 20.88 3.93 -19.67
C SER A 407 20.16 2.57 -19.55
N ARG A 408 20.21 1.75 -20.63
CA ARG A 408 19.69 0.37 -20.61
C ARG A 408 20.26 -0.44 -19.46
N THR A 409 21.57 -0.41 -19.28
CA THR A 409 22.27 -1.14 -18.20
C THR A 409 21.83 -0.65 -16.83
N PHE A 410 21.71 0.66 -16.62
CA PHE A 410 21.25 1.23 -15.36
C PHE A 410 19.83 0.75 -15.03
N GLY A 411 18.89 0.83 -15.98
CA GLY A 411 17.52 0.34 -15.81
C GLY A 411 17.47 -1.16 -15.48
N LEU A 412 18.27 -1.99 -16.15
CA LEU A 412 18.36 -3.43 -15.88
C LEU A 412 18.92 -3.73 -14.50
N VAL A 413 19.98 -3.02 -14.07
CA VAL A 413 20.59 -3.22 -12.74
C VAL A 413 19.61 -2.84 -11.63
N ILE A 414 18.93 -1.70 -11.75
CA ILE A 414 17.92 -1.29 -10.75
C ILE A 414 16.76 -2.29 -10.71
N ALA A 415 16.24 -2.70 -11.85
CA ALA A 415 15.16 -3.70 -11.89
C ALA A 415 15.59 -5.04 -11.27
N ALA A 416 16.77 -5.54 -11.63
CA ALA A 416 17.31 -6.79 -11.08
C ALA A 416 17.53 -6.71 -9.57
N PHE A 417 18.12 -5.59 -9.09
CA PHE A 417 18.31 -5.35 -7.65
C PHE A 417 16.98 -5.39 -6.90
N LEU A 418 15.99 -4.61 -7.37
CA LEU A 418 14.67 -4.57 -6.74
C LEU A 418 13.96 -5.92 -6.80
N LEU A 419 14.05 -6.65 -7.91
CA LEU A 419 13.47 -8.00 -8.03
C LEU A 419 14.08 -8.96 -7.00
N VAL A 420 15.39 -8.96 -6.83
CA VAL A 420 16.08 -9.82 -5.84
C VAL A 420 15.63 -9.45 -4.42
N VAL A 421 15.64 -8.16 -4.09
CA VAL A 421 15.19 -7.68 -2.77
C VAL A 421 13.74 -8.06 -2.51
N PHE A 422 12.83 -7.82 -3.46
CA PHE A 422 11.41 -8.13 -3.32
C PHE A 422 11.14 -9.63 -3.19
N CYS A 423 11.81 -10.47 -4.00
CA CYS A 423 11.69 -11.92 -3.87
C CYS A 423 12.16 -12.39 -2.50
N PHE A 424 13.29 -11.88 -2.01
CA PHE A 424 13.84 -12.26 -0.73
C PHE A 424 12.93 -11.82 0.43
N VAL A 425 12.51 -10.55 0.44
CA VAL A 425 11.60 -10.00 1.45
C VAL A 425 10.24 -10.70 1.40
N LEU A 426 9.73 -11.03 0.21
CA LEU A 426 8.49 -11.81 0.06
C LEU A 426 8.60 -13.18 0.73
N VAL A 427 9.70 -13.89 0.53
CA VAL A 427 9.92 -15.20 1.16
C VAL A 427 10.01 -15.07 2.67
N CYS A 428 10.81 -14.11 3.19
CA CYS A 428 10.94 -13.88 4.63
C CYS A 428 9.61 -13.47 5.28
N GLY A 429 8.86 -12.57 4.64
CA GLY A 429 7.57 -12.09 5.16
C GLY A 429 6.42 -13.11 5.03
N THR A 430 6.51 -14.01 4.04
CA THR A 430 5.51 -15.06 3.84
C THR A 430 5.71 -16.23 4.82
N VAL A 431 6.94 -16.50 5.23
CA VAL A 431 7.29 -17.63 6.11
C VAL A 431 7.94 -17.11 7.40
N PRO A 432 7.17 -16.49 8.32
CA PRO A 432 7.69 -16.10 9.63
C PRO A 432 8.07 -17.34 10.44
N LEU A 433 9.26 -17.30 11.09
CA LEU A 433 9.81 -18.46 11.82
C LEU A 433 9.25 -18.62 13.23
N ASP A 434 8.55 -17.62 13.73
CA ASP A 434 7.90 -17.58 15.05
C ASP A 434 6.49 -18.19 15.05
N GLN A 435 5.98 -18.56 13.87
CA GLN A 435 4.64 -19.14 13.71
C GLN A 435 4.71 -20.60 13.25
N PRO A 436 3.70 -21.42 13.61
CA PRO A 436 3.60 -22.79 13.08
C PRO A 436 3.49 -22.80 11.56
N LEU A 437 4.27 -23.65 10.90
CA LEU A 437 4.34 -23.72 9.43
C LEU A 437 2.96 -23.91 8.76
N TRP A 438 2.08 -24.73 9.36
CA TRP A 438 0.75 -24.94 8.80
C TRP A 438 -0.11 -23.66 8.80
N LEU A 439 0.02 -22.83 9.83
CA LEU A 439 -0.67 -21.54 9.94
C LEU A 439 -0.19 -20.58 8.84
N THR A 440 1.12 -20.49 8.68
CA THR A 440 1.78 -19.73 7.62
C THR A 440 1.31 -20.17 6.23
N LEU A 441 1.29 -21.49 5.97
CA LEU A 441 0.85 -22.02 4.68
C LEU A 441 -0.63 -21.70 4.40
N VAL A 442 -1.50 -21.76 5.41
CA VAL A 442 -2.93 -21.43 5.23
C VAL A 442 -3.14 -19.94 5.00
N TYR A 443 -2.56 -19.08 5.84
CA TYR A 443 -2.85 -17.64 5.81
C TYR A 443 -2.05 -16.88 4.76
N ASN A 444 -0.75 -17.14 4.65
CA ASN A 444 0.12 -16.34 3.79
C ASN A 444 0.26 -16.90 2.36
N VAL A 445 0.17 -18.24 2.20
CA VAL A 445 0.40 -18.89 0.91
C VAL A 445 -0.89 -19.40 0.29
N GLY A 446 -1.73 -20.09 1.06
CA GLY A 446 -2.90 -20.80 0.54
C GLY A 446 -3.90 -19.87 -0.16
N GLY A 447 -4.22 -18.74 0.44
CA GLY A 447 -5.10 -17.74 -0.17
C GLY A 447 -4.53 -17.21 -1.48
N VAL A 448 -3.26 -16.85 -1.50
CA VAL A 448 -2.58 -16.32 -2.70
C VAL A 448 -2.60 -17.34 -3.84
N VAL A 449 -2.22 -18.59 -3.55
CA VAL A 449 -2.18 -19.67 -4.55
C VAL A 449 -3.57 -19.96 -5.13
N VAL A 450 -4.59 -20.05 -4.27
CA VAL A 450 -5.97 -20.29 -4.72
C VAL A 450 -6.47 -19.15 -5.61
N PHE A 451 -6.31 -17.89 -5.17
CA PHE A 451 -6.85 -16.75 -5.92
C PHE A 451 -6.09 -16.50 -7.23
N LEU A 452 -4.76 -16.60 -7.24
CA LEU A 452 -4.00 -16.49 -8.48
C LEU A 452 -4.27 -17.67 -9.42
N GLY A 453 -4.46 -18.88 -8.89
CA GLY A 453 -4.88 -20.05 -9.65
C GLY A 453 -6.24 -19.82 -10.32
N LEU A 454 -7.22 -19.27 -9.59
CA LEU A 454 -8.52 -18.90 -10.15
C LEU A 454 -8.39 -17.83 -11.25
N ALA A 455 -7.54 -16.83 -11.05
CA ALA A 455 -7.27 -15.80 -12.04
C ALA A 455 -6.74 -16.40 -13.35
N VAL A 456 -5.77 -17.33 -13.26
CA VAL A 456 -5.23 -18.06 -14.43
C VAL A 456 -6.32 -18.84 -15.13
N ILE A 457 -7.17 -19.55 -14.38
CA ILE A 457 -8.27 -20.35 -14.95
C ILE A 457 -9.26 -19.44 -15.68
N TRP A 458 -9.68 -18.32 -15.08
CA TRP A 458 -10.63 -17.39 -15.69
C TRP A 458 -10.08 -16.75 -16.96
N TYR A 459 -8.83 -16.30 -16.92
CA TYR A 459 -8.21 -15.70 -18.09
C TYR A 459 -8.01 -16.71 -19.22
N ASN A 460 -7.58 -17.94 -18.92
CA ASN A 460 -7.46 -18.99 -19.94
C ASN A 460 -8.82 -19.35 -20.58
N ARG A 461 -9.90 -19.39 -19.78
CA ARG A 461 -11.26 -19.59 -20.32
C ARG A 461 -11.67 -18.45 -21.24
N TYR A 462 -11.34 -17.21 -20.90
CA TYR A 462 -11.59 -16.06 -21.76
C TYR A 462 -10.82 -16.16 -23.07
N ILE A 463 -9.53 -16.42 -23.02
CA ILE A 463 -8.68 -16.55 -24.22
C ILE A 463 -9.14 -17.71 -25.11
N ASN A 464 -9.55 -18.84 -24.55
CA ASN A 464 -10.05 -19.97 -25.34
C ASN A 464 -11.35 -19.61 -26.10
N ARG A 465 -12.29 -18.94 -25.44
CA ARG A 465 -13.50 -18.42 -26.11
C ARG A 465 -13.16 -17.39 -27.19
N LEU A 466 -12.21 -16.50 -26.91
CA LEU A 466 -11.78 -15.48 -27.86
C LEU A 466 -11.12 -16.12 -29.09
N ARG A 467 -10.36 -17.22 -28.92
CA ARG A 467 -9.77 -17.99 -30.05
C ARG A 467 -10.83 -18.64 -30.95
N GLU A 468 -11.95 -19.07 -30.36
CA GLU A 468 -13.04 -19.65 -31.11
C GLU A 468 -13.81 -18.60 -31.91
N THR A 469 -13.95 -17.38 -31.40
CA THR A 469 -14.74 -16.30 -32.03
C THR A 469 -13.91 -15.37 -32.88
N ASP A 470 -12.69 -14.99 -32.43
CA ASP A 470 -11.76 -14.11 -33.12
C ASP A 470 -10.31 -14.51 -32.80
N PRO A 471 -9.71 -15.42 -33.60
CA PRO A 471 -8.33 -15.87 -33.39
C PRO A 471 -7.29 -14.76 -33.43
N LYS A 472 -7.50 -13.73 -34.30
CA LYS A 472 -6.56 -12.58 -34.40
C LYS A 472 -6.59 -11.71 -33.16
N ALA A 473 -7.78 -11.43 -32.62
CA ALA A 473 -7.90 -10.70 -31.36
C ALA A 473 -7.26 -11.45 -30.18
N ALA A 474 -7.40 -12.79 -30.15
CA ALA A 474 -6.77 -13.61 -29.12
C ALA A 474 -5.22 -13.56 -29.20
N GLU A 475 -4.66 -13.58 -30.40
CA GLU A 475 -3.21 -13.45 -30.63
C GLU A 475 -2.73 -12.06 -30.23
N SER A 476 -3.40 -10.99 -30.67
CA SER A 476 -3.11 -9.60 -30.30
C SER A 476 -3.19 -9.38 -28.79
N GLU A 477 -4.15 -10.03 -28.11
CA GLU A 477 -4.28 -9.92 -26.65
C GLU A 477 -3.08 -10.56 -25.93
N LEU A 478 -2.56 -11.66 -26.42
CA LEU A 478 -1.47 -12.40 -25.77
C LEU A 478 -0.09 -11.84 -26.06
N ARG A 479 0.10 -11.09 -27.14
CA ARG A 479 1.40 -10.54 -27.50
C ARG A 479 1.72 -9.24 -26.74
N PRO A 480 3.01 -8.90 -26.53
CA PRO A 480 3.40 -7.60 -25.98
C PRO A 480 2.94 -6.46 -26.91
N SER A 481 2.23 -5.46 -26.36
CA SER A 481 1.72 -4.35 -27.17
C SER A 481 2.81 -3.38 -27.66
N VAL A 482 4.01 -3.43 -27.09
CA VAL A 482 5.16 -2.66 -27.57
C VAL A 482 5.56 -3.02 -29.00
N LEU A 483 5.26 -4.24 -29.46
CA LEU A 483 5.53 -4.66 -30.83
C LEU A 483 4.73 -3.83 -31.83
N ASP A 484 3.48 -3.47 -31.51
CA ASP A 484 2.65 -2.60 -32.35
C ASP A 484 3.17 -1.14 -32.41
N MET A 485 3.96 -0.72 -31.41
CA MET A 485 4.58 0.61 -31.36
C MET A 485 5.90 0.67 -32.13
N MET A 486 6.50 -0.48 -32.44
CA MET A 486 7.79 -0.60 -33.14
C MET A 486 7.63 -0.94 -34.61
N GLU A 487 6.46 -1.46 -35.03
CA GLU A 487 6.05 -1.63 -36.43
C GLU A 487 5.62 -0.29 -37.05
#